data_a64037a29e21905e9a25a4ef453ba19e
#
_entry.id   a64037a29e21905e9a25a4ef453ba19e
#
_cell.length_a   1.000
_cell.length_b   1.000
_cell.length_c   1.000
_cell.angle_alpha   90.00
_cell.angle_beta   90.00
_cell.angle_gamma   90.00
#
_symmetry.space_group_name_H-M   'P 1'
#
loop_
_entity.id
_entity.type
_entity.pdbx_description
1 polymer ?
#
loop_
_entity_poly.entity_id
_entity_poly.type
_entity_poly.pdbx_seq_one_letter_code
_entity_poly.pdbx_strand_id
1 'polypeptide(L)'
;MSTDDRQYLCIDLKSFYASVECVERGLDPMTTRLVVADPERSDKTICLAVSPAMKALGVRNRCRVFEIPPDIDYIMATPRMALYVERSADIYGVYLTYLAPEDIHVYSIDEVFMDVTDYLSLYGCTARELGERIRADVLARTGIPASCGIGPNLYLAKIALDITAKHSPDFFGELDEESYKATLWNHRPLTDFWRIGEGIQRRLALMGIHTMGELAMAPEEPLYKEFGIDAEILIDHAWGIEPVRMEHIKAYRSESHSLSSGQVLMRDYNYSDALTVAKEMADGVALDLVRQGKLAASISIWVGYAMTAEMRAAAREEGGMRAWYRSIPSSGGTKRFPSPTNSREAIYRAIVELFEADVDRDTPIRRMTVNAGGVVDEGASGIQLDLFADGERLDSEHRRQEAVAAVKARFGNNAVLKGIDLLPEATGRERNRQIGGHKSGV
;
A
#
# COMPACT_ATOMS: atom_id res chain seq x y z
N MET A 1 -23.44 15.03 -27.98
CA MET A 1 -22.83 15.14 -26.63
C MET A 1 -21.38 15.44 -26.88
N SER A 2 -20.86 16.54 -26.34
CA SER A 2 -19.44 16.84 -26.47
C SER A 2 -18.66 15.76 -25.71
N THR A 3 -17.49 15.41 -26.19
CA THR A 3 -16.61 14.36 -25.63
C THR A 3 -16.04 14.73 -24.24
N ASP A 4 -16.56 15.79 -23.63
CA ASP A 4 -16.02 16.42 -22.42
C ASP A 4 -16.95 16.36 -21.18
N ASP A 5 -18.12 15.71 -21.29
CA ASP A 5 -19.12 15.66 -20.20
C ASP A 5 -19.01 14.35 -19.39
N ARG A 6 -17.79 13.96 -19.02
CA ARG A 6 -17.60 12.74 -18.22
C ARG A 6 -17.97 12.98 -16.76
N GLN A 7 -18.40 11.90 -16.10
CA GLN A 7 -18.75 11.90 -14.69
C GLN A 7 -18.13 10.70 -13.99
N TYR A 8 -17.36 10.98 -12.95
CA TYR A 8 -16.72 9.96 -12.13
C TYR A 8 -17.22 10.03 -10.70
N LEU A 9 -17.40 8.86 -10.08
CA LEU A 9 -17.57 8.72 -8.65
C LEU A 9 -16.28 8.18 -8.04
N CYS A 10 -15.91 8.72 -6.87
CA CYS A 10 -14.91 8.13 -5.98
C CYS A 10 -15.60 7.80 -4.66
N ILE A 11 -15.66 6.53 -4.29
CA ILE A 11 -16.32 6.05 -3.06
C ILE A 11 -15.28 5.48 -2.10
N ASP A 12 -15.32 5.91 -0.83
CA ASP A 12 -14.46 5.46 0.28
C ASP A 12 -15.31 4.94 1.43
N LEU A 13 -14.98 3.74 1.91
CA LEU A 13 -15.67 3.09 3.03
C LEU A 13 -15.16 3.67 4.35
N LYS A 14 -16.04 4.28 5.13
CA LYS A 14 -15.67 5.00 6.34
C LYS A 14 -15.00 4.11 7.38
N SER A 15 -13.71 4.42 7.69
CA SER A 15 -12.93 3.68 8.70
C SER A 15 -13.01 2.17 8.51
N PHE A 16 -12.90 1.67 7.31
CA PHE A 16 -13.33 0.37 6.82
C PHE A 16 -13.11 -0.78 7.81
N TYR A 17 -11.87 -1.04 8.24
CA TYR A 17 -11.61 -2.16 9.17
C TYR A 17 -12.34 -2.01 10.50
N ALA A 18 -12.44 -0.78 11.04
CA ALA A 18 -13.17 -0.53 12.27
C ALA A 18 -14.69 -0.71 12.07
N SER A 19 -15.20 -0.30 10.91
CA SER A 19 -16.62 -0.49 10.55
C SER A 19 -16.96 -1.97 10.39
N VAL A 20 -16.12 -2.76 9.72
CA VAL A 20 -16.29 -4.21 9.64
C VAL A 20 -16.33 -4.83 11.04
N GLU A 21 -15.39 -4.45 11.93
CA GLU A 21 -15.34 -4.99 13.29
C GLU A 21 -16.58 -4.58 14.13
N CYS A 22 -17.13 -3.39 13.91
CA CYS A 22 -18.40 -2.99 14.55
C CYS A 22 -19.57 -3.85 14.06
N VAL A 23 -19.74 -3.96 12.72
CA VAL A 23 -20.84 -4.72 12.12
C VAL A 23 -20.81 -6.19 12.56
N GLU A 24 -19.66 -6.83 12.56
CA GLU A 24 -19.49 -8.23 13.00
C GLU A 24 -19.84 -8.45 14.48
N ARG A 25 -19.87 -7.39 15.28
CA ARG A 25 -20.30 -7.41 16.70
C ARG A 25 -21.73 -6.92 16.90
N GLY A 26 -22.46 -6.59 15.83
CA GLY A 26 -23.80 -6.01 15.92
C GLY A 26 -23.82 -4.58 16.48
N LEU A 27 -22.71 -3.84 16.30
CA LEU A 27 -22.53 -2.48 16.78
C LEU A 27 -22.60 -1.47 15.63
N ASP A 28 -23.03 -0.25 15.91
CA ASP A 28 -23.07 0.83 14.93
C ASP A 28 -21.65 1.38 14.67
N PRO A 29 -21.14 1.32 13.41
CA PRO A 29 -19.83 1.85 13.04
C PRO A 29 -19.64 3.34 13.33
N MET A 30 -20.69 4.14 13.27
CA MET A 30 -20.60 5.59 13.40
C MET A 30 -20.49 6.07 14.86
N THR A 31 -21.09 5.33 15.79
CA THR A 31 -21.20 5.73 17.20
C THR A 31 -20.32 4.92 18.14
N THR A 32 -19.86 3.75 17.71
CA THR A 32 -19.04 2.86 18.54
C THR A 32 -17.58 3.34 18.62
N ARG A 33 -17.04 3.41 19.83
CA ARG A 33 -15.61 3.69 20.07
C ARG A 33 -14.82 2.40 19.90
N LEU A 34 -14.15 2.25 18.74
CA LEU A 34 -13.40 1.04 18.42
C LEU A 34 -12.12 1.39 17.64
N VAL A 35 -11.04 0.70 17.97
CA VAL A 35 -9.80 0.71 17.19
C VAL A 35 -9.43 -0.71 16.78
N VAL A 36 -8.80 -0.84 15.61
CA VAL A 36 -8.24 -2.11 15.14
C VAL A 36 -6.73 -2.08 15.36
N ALA A 37 -6.28 -2.86 16.32
CA ALA A 37 -4.87 -3.00 16.67
C ALA A 37 -4.61 -4.40 17.24
N ASP A 38 -3.35 -4.88 17.13
CA ASP A 38 -2.98 -6.19 17.66
C ASP A 38 -2.60 -6.11 19.15
N PRO A 39 -3.43 -6.59 20.10
CA PRO A 39 -3.16 -6.51 21.53
C PRO A 39 -1.97 -7.38 21.97
N GLU A 40 -1.56 -8.38 21.19
CA GLU A 40 -0.39 -9.22 21.49
C GLU A 40 0.93 -8.51 21.16
N ARG A 41 0.88 -7.41 20.39
CA ARG A 41 2.01 -6.51 20.21
C ARG A 41 2.05 -5.50 21.35
N SER A 42 3.19 -4.84 21.53
CA SER A 42 3.30 -3.79 22.55
C SER A 42 2.36 -2.61 22.24
N ASP A 43 2.16 -1.73 23.22
CA ASP A 43 1.45 -0.44 23.10
C ASP A 43 1.99 0.48 21.99
N LYS A 44 3.18 0.18 21.45
CA LYS A 44 3.78 0.83 20.27
C LYS A 44 3.21 0.35 18.95
N THR A 45 2.29 -0.62 18.97
CA THR A 45 1.61 -1.07 17.74
C THR A 45 0.77 0.05 17.14
N ILE A 46 0.66 0.03 15.81
CA ILE A 46 -0.14 1.01 15.08
C ILE A 46 -1.62 0.59 15.11
N CYS A 47 -2.51 1.56 15.29
CA CYS A 47 -3.93 1.39 15.04
C CYS A 47 -4.18 1.38 13.52
N LEU A 48 -4.53 0.22 12.96
CA LEU A 48 -4.79 0.07 11.52
C LEU A 48 -6.01 0.85 11.08
N ALA A 49 -7.02 0.92 11.95
CA ALA A 49 -8.19 1.75 11.76
C ALA A 49 -8.69 2.29 13.10
N VAL A 50 -9.30 3.45 13.03
CA VAL A 50 -9.91 4.17 14.14
C VAL A 50 -11.33 4.52 13.72
N SER A 51 -12.34 4.15 14.53
CA SER A 51 -13.75 4.41 14.20
C SER A 51 -14.07 5.92 14.13
N PRO A 52 -15.15 6.32 13.45
CA PRO A 52 -15.56 7.71 13.39
C PRO A 52 -15.77 8.34 14.78
N ALA A 53 -16.36 7.61 15.72
CA ALA A 53 -16.55 8.08 17.09
C ALA A 53 -15.23 8.37 17.81
N MET A 54 -14.20 7.55 17.61
CA MET A 54 -12.86 7.79 18.15
C MET A 54 -12.18 8.99 17.49
N LYS A 55 -12.35 9.15 16.15
CA LYS A 55 -11.83 10.32 15.41
C LYS A 55 -12.47 11.63 15.91
N ALA A 56 -13.75 11.61 16.23
CA ALA A 56 -14.47 12.76 16.81
C ALA A 56 -13.91 13.17 18.19
N LEU A 57 -13.29 12.24 18.93
CA LEU A 57 -12.57 12.50 20.18
C LEU A 57 -11.10 12.94 19.97
N GLY A 58 -10.68 13.20 18.72
CA GLY A 58 -9.33 13.65 18.40
C GLY A 58 -8.30 12.54 18.22
N VAL A 59 -8.69 11.25 18.28
CA VAL A 59 -7.78 10.13 18.04
C VAL A 59 -7.45 10.05 16.54
N ARG A 60 -6.19 10.22 16.20
CA ARG A 60 -5.73 10.24 14.82
C ARG A 60 -5.73 8.83 14.19
N ASN A 61 -6.05 8.75 12.92
CA ASN A 61 -5.85 7.51 12.16
C ASN A 61 -4.36 7.11 12.14
N ARG A 62 -4.08 5.81 12.21
CA ARG A 62 -2.71 5.27 12.26
C ARG A 62 -1.86 5.74 13.45
N CYS A 63 -2.47 6.24 14.53
CA CYS A 63 -1.78 6.51 15.78
C CYS A 63 -1.23 5.20 16.40
N ARG A 64 -0.32 5.33 17.35
CA ARG A 64 0.10 4.21 18.21
C ARG A 64 -0.90 4.05 19.35
N VAL A 65 -1.06 2.83 19.85
CA VAL A 65 -2.01 2.56 20.95
C VAL A 65 -1.70 3.46 22.17
N PHE A 66 -0.44 3.66 22.52
CA PHE A 66 -0.04 4.54 23.63
C PHE A 66 -0.35 6.04 23.43
N GLU A 67 -0.65 6.46 22.20
CA GLU A 67 -1.05 7.85 21.88
C GLU A 67 -2.54 8.10 22.11
N ILE A 68 -3.33 7.05 22.35
CA ILE A 68 -4.74 7.19 22.69
C ILE A 68 -4.85 7.69 24.14
N PRO A 69 -5.58 8.77 24.43
CA PRO A 69 -5.77 9.26 25.79
C PRO A 69 -6.31 8.17 26.72
N PRO A 70 -5.73 8.00 27.91
CA PRO A 70 -6.06 6.89 28.81
C PRO A 70 -7.46 6.97 29.45
N ASP A 71 -8.11 8.13 29.38
CA ASP A 71 -9.47 8.40 29.85
C ASP A 71 -10.55 8.02 28.82
N ILE A 72 -10.17 7.66 27.61
CA ILE A 72 -11.10 7.19 26.57
C ILE A 72 -11.29 5.68 26.72
N ASP A 73 -12.51 5.26 27.06
CA ASP A 73 -12.91 3.86 26.99
C ASP A 73 -13.27 3.47 25.56
N TYR A 74 -12.67 2.36 25.07
CA TYR A 74 -12.87 1.88 23.70
C TYR A 74 -12.66 0.37 23.56
N ILE A 75 -13.19 -0.20 22.49
CA ILE A 75 -12.98 -1.59 22.11
C ILE A 75 -11.71 -1.69 21.26
N MET A 76 -10.75 -2.54 21.66
CA MET A 76 -9.63 -2.91 20.82
C MET A 76 -9.93 -4.22 20.10
N ALA A 77 -10.02 -4.18 18.77
CA ALA A 77 -10.26 -5.34 17.94
C ALA A 77 -8.96 -5.83 17.31
N THR A 78 -8.68 -7.14 17.41
CA THR A 78 -7.56 -7.77 16.73
C THR A 78 -7.79 -7.77 15.21
N PRO A 79 -6.79 -7.44 14.38
CA PRO A 79 -6.92 -7.44 12.92
C PRO A 79 -7.34 -8.82 12.38
N ARG A 80 -8.30 -8.82 11.46
CA ARG A 80 -8.78 -9.99 10.72
C ARG A 80 -8.73 -9.72 9.21
N MET A 81 -7.50 -9.61 8.67
CA MET A 81 -7.29 -9.13 7.29
C MET A 81 -8.00 -9.95 6.23
N ALA A 82 -8.14 -11.27 6.41
CA ALA A 82 -8.89 -12.13 5.48
C ALA A 82 -10.38 -11.74 5.41
N LEU A 83 -10.99 -11.48 6.57
CA LEU A 83 -12.36 -10.99 6.65
C LEU A 83 -12.52 -9.63 5.96
N TYR A 84 -11.55 -8.73 6.12
CA TYR A 84 -11.63 -7.41 5.47
C TYR A 84 -11.55 -7.52 3.95
N VAL A 85 -10.70 -8.42 3.43
CA VAL A 85 -10.65 -8.72 1.98
C VAL A 85 -11.99 -9.31 1.50
N GLU A 86 -12.58 -10.23 2.25
CA GLU A 86 -13.90 -10.83 1.96
C GLU A 86 -14.98 -9.74 1.91
N ARG A 87 -15.08 -8.90 2.93
CA ARG A 87 -16.08 -7.82 2.97
C ARG A 87 -15.88 -6.76 1.87
N SER A 88 -14.62 -6.47 1.52
CA SER A 88 -14.32 -5.62 0.36
C SER A 88 -14.80 -6.24 -0.95
N ALA A 89 -14.61 -7.55 -1.12
CA ALA A 89 -15.10 -8.28 -2.30
C ALA A 89 -16.64 -8.33 -2.36
N ASP A 90 -17.31 -8.50 -1.22
CA ASP A 90 -18.78 -8.44 -1.14
C ASP A 90 -19.30 -7.07 -1.60
N ILE A 91 -18.65 -5.98 -1.14
CA ILE A 91 -19.01 -4.61 -1.54
C ILE A 91 -18.71 -4.37 -3.02
N TYR A 92 -17.59 -4.87 -3.54
CA TYR A 92 -17.33 -4.84 -4.98
C TYR A 92 -18.42 -5.54 -5.78
N GLY A 93 -18.95 -6.66 -5.27
CA GLY A 93 -20.14 -7.33 -5.82
C GLY A 93 -21.37 -6.43 -5.88
N VAL A 94 -21.56 -5.52 -4.92
CA VAL A 94 -22.65 -4.51 -4.97
C VAL A 94 -22.39 -3.54 -6.13
N TYR A 95 -21.17 -3.04 -6.30
CA TYR A 95 -20.82 -2.12 -7.39
C TYR A 95 -21.08 -2.74 -8.78
N LEU A 96 -20.79 -4.03 -8.95
CA LEU A 96 -21.04 -4.77 -10.17
C LEU A 96 -22.53 -4.92 -10.54
N THR A 97 -23.45 -4.65 -9.60
CA THR A 97 -24.89 -4.61 -9.92
C THR A 97 -25.29 -3.32 -10.64
N TYR A 98 -24.43 -2.31 -10.63
CA TYR A 98 -24.66 -1.00 -11.22
C TYR A 98 -23.82 -0.75 -12.46
N LEU A 99 -22.56 -1.17 -12.47
CA LEU A 99 -21.59 -0.87 -13.52
C LEU A 99 -20.84 -2.12 -13.96
N ALA A 100 -20.36 -2.10 -15.19
CA ALA A 100 -19.47 -3.12 -15.72
C ALA A 100 -18.07 -3.03 -15.07
N PRO A 101 -17.32 -4.14 -14.94
CA PRO A 101 -16.01 -4.15 -14.30
C PRO A 101 -14.97 -3.28 -15.04
N GLU A 102 -15.18 -3.00 -16.33
CA GLU A 102 -14.32 -2.12 -17.14
C GLU A 102 -14.35 -0.68 -16.63
N ASP A 103 -15.48 -0.23 -16.09
CA ASP A 103 -15.71 1.14 -15.62
C ASP A 103 -15.48 1.30 -14.10
N ILE A 104 -15.02 0.25 -13.44
CA ILE A 104 -14.69 0.26 -12.03
C ILE A 104 -13.20 0.03 -11.84
N HIS A 105 -12.51 0.94 -11.14
CA HIS A 105 -11.13 0.78 -10.68
C HIS A 105 -11.06 0.69 -9.17
N VAL A 106 -10.69 -0.49 -8.66
CA VAL A 106 -10.40 -0.71 -7.23
C VAL A 106 -9.06 -0.07 -6.92
N TYR A 107 -9.08 1.10 -6.27
CA TYR A 107 -7.89 1.86 -5.92
C TYR A 107 -7.21 1.30 -4.66
N SER A 108 -8.02 0.90 -3.70
CA SER A 108 -7.57 0.22 -2.47
C SER A 108 -8.62 -0.78 -1.97
N ILE A 109 -8.40 -1.37 -0.80
CA ILE A 109 -9.37 -2.30 -0.18
C ILE A 109 -10.67 -1.62 0.22
N ASP A 110 -10.68 -0.30 0.38
CA ASP A 110 -11.80 0.52 0.87
C ASP A 110 -12.17 1.67 -0.06
N GLU A 111 -11.45 1.83 -1.19
CA GLU A 111 -11.68 2.94 -2.11
C GLU A 111 -11.77 2.48 -3.56
N VAL A 112 -12.72 3.06 -4.29
CA VAL A 112 -12.99 2.72 -5.69
C VAL A 112 -13.31 3.98 -6.51
N PHE A 113 -12.85 3.99 -7.77
CA PHE A 113 -13.28 4.92 -8.79
C PHE A 113 -14.24 4.25 -9.76
N MET A 114 -15.24 4.98 -10.23
CA MET A 114 -16.24 4.52 -11.19
C MET A 114 -16.45 5.59 -12.26
N ASP A 115 -16.35 5.21 -13.54
CA ASP A 115 -16.84 6.04 -14.64
C ASP A 115 -18.33 5.77 -14.82
N VAL A 116 -19.16 6.75 -14.49
CA VAL A 116 -20.61 6.60 -14.53
C VAL A 116 -21.26 7.28 -15.73
N THR A 117 -20.45 7.84 -16.61
CA THR A 117 -20.89 8.67 -17.73
C THR A 117 -22.02 8.04 -18.56
N ASP A 118 -21.81 6.84 -19.06
CA ASP A 118 -22.78 6.15 -19.93
C ASP A 118 -23.98 5.60 -19.16
N TYR A 119 -23.86 5.45 -17.85
CA TYR A 119 -24.90 4.89 -16.98
C TYR A 119 -25.95 5.90 -16.56
N LEU A 120 -25.64 7.20 -16.57
CA LEU A 120 -26.59 8.24 -16.16
C LEU A 120 -27.82 8.28 -17.05
N SER A 121 -27.62 8.17 -18.37
CA SER A 121 -28.72 8.08 -19.32
C SER A 121 -29.51 6.76 -19.18
N LEU A 122 -28.81 5.65 -18.93
CA LEU A 122 -29.41 4.33 -18.75
C LEU A 122 -30.33 4.29 -17.52
N TYR A 123 -29.89 4.89 -16.40
CA TYR A 123 -30.64 4.93 -15.17
C TYR A 123 -31.59 6.13 -15.05
N GLY A 124 -31.52 7.08 -16.00
CA GLY A 124 -32.34 8.30 -15.98
C GLY A 124 -32.10 9.14 -14.72
N CYS A 125 -30.84 9.28 -14.28
CA CYS A 125 -30.50 9.96 -13.05
C CYS A 125 -29.18 10.75 -13.18
N THR A 126 -28.94 11.65 -12.22
CA THR A 126 -27.67 12.37 -12.07
C THR A 126 -26.59 11.48 -11.44
N ALA A 127 -25.30 11.88 -11.56
CA ALA A 127 -24.19 11.20 -10.88
C ALA A 127 -24.40 11.16 -9.34
N ARG A 128 -24.94 12.23 -8.78
CA ARG A 128 -25.29 12.30 -7.36
C ARG A 128 -26.33 11.26 -6.98
N GLU A 129 -27.45 11.20 -7.69
CA GLU A 129 -28.53 10.24 -7.41
C GLU A 129 -28.04 8.79 -7.57
N LEU A 130 -27.17 8.51 -8.54
CA LEU A 130 -26.57 7.19 -8.71
C LEU A 130 -25.63 6.86 -7.54
N GLY A 131 -24.78 7.81 -7.15
CA GLY A 131 -23.90 7.66 -5.98
C GLY A 131 -24.67 7.44 -4.67
N GLU A 132 -25.79 8.13 -4.48
CA GLU A 132 -26.71 7.92 -3.33
C GLU A 132 -27.30 6.52 -3.31
N ARG A 133 -27.78 6.02 -4.48
CA ARG A 133 -28.33 4.66 -4.62
C ARG A 133 -27.27 3.61 -4.30
N ILE A 134 -26.06 3.73 -4.86
CA ILE A 134 -24.95 2.80 -4.64
C ILE A 134 -24.58 2.77 -3.15
N ARG A 135 -24.39 3.93 -2.51
CA ARG A 135 -24.05 4.02 -1.10
C ARG A 135 -25.14 3.46 -0.18
N ALA A 136 -26.41 3.75 -0.48
CA ALA A 136 -27.54 3.22 0.27
C ALA A 136 -27.61 1.70 0.19
N ASP A 137 -27.34 1.12 -0.98
CA ASP A 137 -27.33 -0.32 -1.19
C ASP A 137 -26.13 -0.99 -0.49
N VAL A 138 -24.94 -0.39 -0.53
CA VAL A 138 -23.79 -0.84 0.25
C VAL A 138 -24.12 -0.85 1.75
N LEU A 139 -24.66 0.24 2.27
CA LEU A 139 -25.04 0.33 3.68
C LEU A 139 -26.11 -0.70 4.05
N ALA A 140 -27.15 -0.85 3.23
CA ALA A 140 -28.25 -1.77 3.49
C ALA A 140 -27.79 -3.25 3.52
N ARG A 141 -26.88 -3.62 2.60
CA ARG A 141 -26.40 -5.01 2.48
C ARG A 141 -25.28 -5.35 3.45
N THR A 142 -24.45 -4.39 3.81
CA THR A 142 -23.21 -4.65 4.56
C THR A 142 -23.14 -3.95 5.91
N GLY A 143 -23.99 -2.99 6.17
CA GLY A 143 -23.93 -2.14 7.38
C GLY A 143 -22.74 -1.16 7.39
N ILE A 144 -21.96 -1.07 6.30
CA ILE A 144 -20.75 -0.25 6.21
C ILE A 144 -21.07 1.09 5.56
N PRO A 145 -20.88 2.23 6.24
CA PRO A 145 -21.11 3.54 5.67
C PRO A 145 -19.96 3.94 4.73
N ALA A 146 -20.29 4.77 3.72
CA ALA A 146 -19.33 5.28 2.75
C ALA A 146 -19.50 6.79 2.52
N SER A 147 -18.45 7.44 2.04
CA SER A 147 -18.44 8.79 1.47
C SER A 147 -18.27 8.73 -0.04
N CYS A 148 -18.71 9.77 -0.74
CA CYS A 148 -18.65 9.84 -2.19
C CYS A 148 -18.19 11.22 -2.65
N GLY A 149 -17.21 11.23 -3.57
CA GLY A 149 -16.80 12.40 -4.33
C GLY A 149 -17.23 12.27 -5.78
N ILE A 150 -17.65 13.36 -6.38
CA ILE A 150 -18.14 13.45 -7.76
C ILE A 150 -17.30 14.49 -8.51
N GLY A 151 -16.92 14.19 -9.72
CA GLY A 151 -16.18 15.13 -10.58
C GLY A 151 -16.14 14.71 -12.03
N PRO A 152 -15.77 15.64 -12.96
CA PRO A 152 -15.66 15.36 -14.38
C PRO A 152 -14.41 14.54 -14.75
N ASN A 153 -13.51 14.35 -13.81
CA ASN A 153 -12.31 13.52 -13.97
C ASN A 153 -11.95 12.83 -12.66
N LEU A 154 -11.01 11.90 -12.71
CA LEU A 154 -10.59 11.10 -11.54
C LEU A 154 -10.00 11.97 -10.43
N TYR A 155 -9.24 13.00 -10.78
CA TYR A 155 -8.62 13.89 -9.79
C TYR A 155 -9.68 14.68 -9.02
N LEU A 156 -10.59 15.36 -9.71
CA LEU A 156 -11.63 16.16 -9.07
C LEU A 156 -12.60 15.30 -8.26
N ALA A 157 -12.96 14.10 -8.74
CA ALA A 157 -13.74 13.15 -7.95
C ALA A 157 -13.02 12.76 -6.64
N LYS A 158 -11.70 12.53 -6.70
CA LYS A 158 -10.89 12.21 -5.52
C LYS A 158 -10.78 13.40 -4.56
N ILE A 159 -10.54 14.61 -5.06
CA ILE A 159 -10.46 15.81 -4.23
C ILE A 159 -11.82 16.13 -3.59
N ALA A 160 -12.92 15.98 -4.35
CA ALA A 160 -14.27 16.10 -3.83
C ALA A 160 -14.51 15.12 -2.66
N LEU A 161 -14.03 13.87 -2.77
CA LEU A 161 -14.10 12.88 -1.70
C LEU A 161 -13.27 13.30 -0.48
N ASP A 162 -11.98 13.62 -0.70
CA ASP A 162 -11.01 13.77 0.39
C ASP A 162 -11.17 15.08 1.16
N ILE A 163 -11.55 16.16 0.49
CA ILE A 163 -11.66 17.48 1.10
C ILE A 163 -13.13 17.88 1.30
N THR A 164 -13.95 17.85 0.25
CA THR A 164 -15.32 18.38 0.32
C THR A 164 -16.26 17.44 1.08
N ALA A 165 -16.31 16.15 0.74
CA ALA A 165 -17.23 15.19 1.36
C ALA A 165 -16.97 14.96 2.85
N LYS A 166 -15.73 15.09 3.32
CA LYS A 166 -15.37 14.94 4.73
C LYS A 166 -16.01 16.02 5.62
N HIS A 167 -16.29 17.20 5.06
CA HIS A 167 -16.89 18.34 5.76
C HIS A 167 -18.37 18.49 5.47
N SER A 168 -18.94 17.65 4.61
CA SER A 168 -20.36 17.64 4.29
C SER A 168 -21.14 16.71 5.26
N PRO A 169 -22.29 17.13 5.80
CA PRO A 169 -23.09 16.32 6.71
C PRO A 169 -23.66 15.06 6.07
N ASP A 170 -23.84 15.03 4.76
CA ASP A 170 -24.31 13.87 3.99
C ASP A 170 -23.19 13.00 3.41
N PHE A 171 -21.92 13.39 3.66
CA PHE A 171 -20.71 12.70 3.16
C PHE A 171 -20.62 12.64 1.64
N PHE A 172 -21.16 13.67 0.96
CA PHE A 172 -20.99 13.90 -0.46
C PHE A 172 -20.17 15.16 -0.72
N GLY A 173 -19.30 15.08 -1.72
CA GLY A 173 -18.60 16.21 -2.30
C GLY A 173 -18.78 16.19 -3.81
N GLU A 174 -18.90 17.36 -4.42
CA GLU A 174 -18.98 17.51 -5.86
C GLU A 174 -18.10 18.70 -6.27
N LEU A 175 -17.26 18.50 -7.26
CA LEU A 175 -16.38 19.50 -7.81
C LEU A 175 -16.36 19.41 -9.34
N ASP A 176 -16.42 20.58 -9.96
CA ASP A 176 -15.96 20.83 -11.32
C ASP A 176 -14.73 21.74 -11.29
N GLU A 177 -14.18 22.09 -12.43
CA GLU A 177 -12.98 22.93 -12.49
C GLU A 177 -13.23 24.35 -11.93
N GLU A 178 -14.41 24.89 -12.10
CA GLU A 178 -14.75 26.25 -11.63
C GLU A 178 -14.90 26.28 -10.11
N SER A 179 -15.66 25.36 -9.55
CA SER A 179 -15.86 25.23 -8.10
C SER A 179 -14.57 24.83 -7.39
N TYR A 180 -13.74 23.97 -8.00
CA TYR A 180 -12.41 23.63 -7.51
C TYR A 180 -11.54 24.90 -7.37
N LYS A 181 -11.43 25.71 -8.43
CA LYS A 181 -10.67 26.96 -8.43
C LYS A 181 -11.24 27.96 -7.40
N ALA A 182 -12.55 28.09 -7.37
CA ALA A 182 -13.22 29.04 -6.48
C ALA A 182 -13.06 28.69 -4.98
N THR A 183 -13.06 27.40 -4.64
CA THR A 183 -13.14 26.96 -3.23
C THR A 183 -11.83 26.40 -2.69
N LEU A 184 -11.01 25.73 -3.52
CA LEU A 184 -9.86 24.96 -3.05
C LEU A 184 -8.49 25.52 -3.49
N TRP A 185 -8.41 26.46 -4.42
CA TRP A 185 -7.12 27.02 -4.82
C TRP A 185 -6.32 27.64 -3.67
N ASN A 186 -6.98 28.16 -2.64
CA ASN A 186 -6.36 28.74 -1.44
C ASN A 186 -6.34 27.78 -0.25
N HIS A 187 -6.81 26.53 -0.43
CA HIS A 187 -6.84 25.54 0.64
C HIS A 187 -5.43 25.17 1.11
N ARG A 188 -5.28 24.94 2.40
CA ARG A 188 -4.05 24.50 3.06
C ARG A 188 -4.39 23.42 4.11
N PRO A 189 -3.48 22.46 4.32
CA PRO A 189 -2.15 22.29 3.70
C PRO A 189 -2.23 21.61 2.31
N LEU A 190 -1.17 21.74 1.50
CA LEU A 190 -1.07 21.06 0.20
C LEU A 190 -1.11 19.52 0.32
N THR A 191 -0.77 18.95 1.48
CA THR A 191 -0.82 17.50 1.72
C THR A 191 -2.23 16.92 1.77
N ASP A 192 -3.27 17.74 1.79
CA ASP A 192 -4.66 17.28 1.66
C ASP A 192 -5.01 16.92 0.21
N PHE A 193 -4.22 17.41 -0.76
CA PHE A 193 -4.42 17.11 -2.16
C PHE A 193 -3.76 15.80 -2.56
N TRP A 194 -4.49 15.01 -3.31
CA TRP A 194 -4.02 13.72 -3.81
C TRP A 194 -2.68 13.85 -4.53
N ARG A 195 -1.77 12.92 -4.26
CA ARG A 195 -0.39 12.83 -4.76
C ARG A 195 0.58 13.89 -4.21
N ILE A 196 0.18 14.82 -3.36
CA ILE A 196 1.07 15.74 -2.68
C ILE A 196 1.35 15.26 -1.26
N GLY A 197 2.48 14.58 -1.07
CA GLY A 197 2.97 14.22 0.26
C GLY A 197 3.88 15.29 0.86
N GLU A 198 4.26 15.13 2.14
CA GLU A 198 5.15 16.07 2.88
C GLU A 198 6.45 16.41 2.12
N GLY A 199 7.00 15.45 1.34
CA GLY A 199 8.21 15.67 0.56
C GLY A 199 8.00 16.65 -0.59
N ILE A 200 6.90 16.54 -1.32
CA ILE A 200 6.54 17.46 -2.41
C ILE A 200 6.16 18.80 -1.83
N GLN A 201 5.30 18.86 -0.81
CA GLN A 201 4.92 20.10 -0.13
C GLN A 201 6.14 20.91 0.33
N ARG A 202 7.14 20.25 0.95
CA ARG A 202 8.37 20.93 1.41
C ARG A 202 9.18 21.51 0.24
N ARG A 203 9.31 20.78 -0.87
CA ARG A 203 10.01 21.26 -2.07
C ARG A 203 9.27 22.43 -2.72
N LEU A 204 7.94 22.37 -2.80
CA LEU A 204 7.11 23.48 -3.26
C LEU A 204 7.25 24.71 -2.34
N ALA A 205 7.24 24.50 -1.02
CA ALA A 205 7.43 25.60 -0.05
C ALA A 205 8.78 26.30 -0.18
N LEU A 206 9.87 25.59 -0.54
CA LEU A 206 11.18 26.21 -0.84
C LEU A 206 11.13 27.08 -2.10
N MET A 207 10.17 26.84 -2.99
CA MET A 207 9.91 27.68 -4.18
C MET A 207 8.90 28.80 -3.91
N GLY A 208 8.41 28.94 -2.67
CA GLY A 208 7.39 29.92 -2.27
C GLY A 208 5.96 29.51 -2.63
N ILE A 209 5.72 28.23 -2.97
CA ILE A 209 4.43 27.70 -3.38
C ILE A 209 3.78 26.96 -2.20
N HIS A 210 2.63 27.44 -1.72
CA HIS A 210 1.92 26.93 -0.54
C HIS A 210 0.46 26.56 -0.81
N THR A 211 -0.06 26.84 -2.01
CA THR A 211 -1.45 26.56 -2.41
C THR A 211 -1.50 26.05 -3.85
N MET A 212 -2.61 25.41 -4.22
CA MET A 212 -2.81 24.95 -5.60
C MET A 212 -2.92 26.13 -6.59
N GLY A 213 -3.51 27.25 -6.18
CA GLY A 213 -3.56 28.45 -7.00
C GLY A 213 -2.16 29.04 -7.27
N GLU A 214 -1.28 29.08 -6.26
CA GLU A 214 0.12 29.50 -6.45
C GLU A 214 0.88 28.50 -7.36
N LEU A 215 0.62 27.20 -7.25
CA LEU A 215 1.20 26.17 -8.10
C LEU A 215 0.74 26.31 -9.57
N ALA A 216 -0.55 26.54 -9.80
CA ALA A 216 -1.14 26.73 -11.13
C ALA A 216 -0.56 27.97 -11.85
N MET A 217 -0.23 29.01 -11.09
CA MET A 217 0.32 30.27 -11.63
C MET A 217 1.84 30.31 -11.66
N ALA A 218 2.52 29.28 -11.16
CA ALA A 218 3.98 29.22 -11.12
C ALA A 218 4.56 28.99 -12.53
N PRO A 219 5.76 29.54 -12.84
CA PRO A 219 6.46 29.21 -14.07
C PRO A 219 6.77 27.71 -14.15
N GLU A 220 6.54 27.11 -15.30
CA GLU A 220 6.70 25.65 -15.49
C GLU A 220 8.17 25.21 -15.44
N GLU A 221 9.10 26.00 -16.04
CA GLU A 221 10.51 25.61 -16.13
C GLU A 221 11.17 25.28 -14.78
N PRO A 222 11.01 26.08 -13.71
CA PRO A 222 11.48 25.71 -12.38
C PRO A 222 10.83 24.45 -11.81
N LEU A 223 9.55 24.20 -12.10
CA LEU A 223 8.84 22.99 -11.67
C LEU A 223 9.40 21.74 -12.35
N TYR A 224 9.60 21.78 -13.67
CA TYR A 224 10.23 20.66 -14.41
C TYR A 224 11.68 20.42 -13.96
N LYS A 225 12.44 21.47 -13.65
CA LYS A 225 13.80 21.33 -13.12
C LYS A 225 13.83 20.63 -11.77
N GLU A 226 12.85 20.90 -10.91
CA GLU A 226 12.78 20.35 -9.55
C GLU A 226 12.14 18.95 -9.51
N PHE A 227 11.07 18.72 -10.28
CA PHE A 227 10.25 17.52 -10.19
C PHE A 227 10.40 16.57 -11.39
N GLY A 228 11.09 16.99 -12.46
CA GLY A 228 11.19 16.22 -13.69
C GLY A 228 9.82 16.09 -14.36
N ILE A 229 9.53 14.93 -14.94
CA ILE A 229 8.24 14.63 -15.60
C ILE A 229 7.05 14.69 -14.62
N ASP A 230 7.28 14.47 -13.32
CA ASP A 230 6.21 14.57 -12.31
C ASP A 230 5.64 15.99 -12.18
N ALA A 231 6.35 17.01 -12.70
CA ALA A 231 5.87 18.39 -12.74
C ALA A 231 4.59 18.52 -13.57
N GLU A 232 4.45 17.76 -14.67
CA GLU A 232 3.26 17.76 -15.52
C GLU A 232 2.01 17.41 -14.73
N ILE A 233 2.07 16.34 -13.94
CA ILE A 233 0.96 15.92 -13.09
C ILE A 233 0.63 16.98 -12.03
N LEU A 234 1.65 17.62 -11.44
CA LEU A 234 1.44 18.67 -10.44
C LEU A 234 0.76 19.91 -11.04
N ILE A 235 1.17 20.31 -12.25
CA ILE A 235 0.61 21.46 -12.97
C ILE A 235 -0.84 21.14 -13.39
N ASP A 236 -1.08 20.01 -14.02
CA ASP A 236 -2.42 19.59 -14.44
C ASP A 236 -3.38 19.55 -13.26
N HIS A 237 -3.00 18.89 -12.18
CA HIS A 237 -3.80 18.82 -10.96
C HIS A 237 -4.06 20.20 -10.33
N ALA A 238 -3.10 21.13 -10.41
CA ALA A 238 -3.31 22.50 -9.91
C ALA A 238 -4.41 23.23 -10.70
N TRP A 239 -4.57 22.91 -11.99
CA TRP A 239 -5.66 23.42 -12.83
C TRP A 239 -6.96 22.61 -12.71
N GLY A 240 -6.96 21.46 -12.01
CA GLY A 240 -8.10 20.56 -11.92
C GLY A 240 -8.22 19.58 -13.10
N ILE A 241 -7.16 19.42 -13.87
CA ILE A 241 -7.09 18.60 -15.07
C ILE A 241 -6.54 17.20 -14.71
N GLU A 242 -7.13 16.16 -15.25
CA GLU A 242 -6.63 14.78 -15.20
C GLU A 242 -6.94 14.08 -16.54
N PRO A 243 -5.92 13.85 -17.36
CA PRO A 243 -6.11 13.24 -18.67
C PRO A 243 -6.31 11.71 -18.61
N VAL A 244 -5.99 11.07 -17.46
CA VAL A 244 -6.12 9.64 -17.30
C VAL A 244 -7.58 9.25 -17.21
N ARG A 245 -7.95 8.21 -17.97
CA ARG A 245 -9.30 7.63 -18.03
C ARG A 245 -9.26 6.16 -17.60
N MET A 246 -10.44 5.58 -17.40
CA MET A 246 -10.57 4.17 -16.97
C MET A 246 -9.87 3.22 -17.96
N GLU A 247 -9.99 3.46 -19.27
CA GLU A 247 -9.31 2.68 -20.31
C GLU A 247 -7.79 2.68 -20.19
N HIS A 248 -7.18 3.83 -19.83
CA HIS A 248 -5.74 3.94 -19.62
C HIS A 248 -5.30 3.10 -18.40
N ILE A 249 -6.07 3.16 -17.31
CA ILE A 249 -5.81 2.36 -16.11
C ILE A 249 -5.91 0.86 -16.42
N LYS A 250 -6.94 0.44 -17.15
CA LYS A 250 -7.14 -0.98 -17.52
C LYS A 250 -6.09 -1.49 -18.50
N ALA A 251 -5.60 -0.64 -19.40
CA ALA A 251 -4.53 -0.97 -20.34
C ALA A 251 -3.14 -0.99 -19.70
N TYR A 252 -2.96 -0.31 -18.55
CA TYR A 252 -1.66 -0.20 -17.91
C TYR A 252 -1.11 -1.57 -17.48
N ARG A 253 0.15 -1.82 -17.81
CA ARG A 253 0.90 -2.98 -17.37
C ARG A 253 2.14 -2.47 -16.65
N SER A 254 2.28 -2.86 -15.39
CA SER A 254 3.45 -2.47 -14.60
C SER A 254 4.73 -3.10 -15.20
N GLU A 255 5.69 -2.27 -15.49
CA GLU A 255 7.05 -2.67 -15.90
C GLU A 255 7.98 -2.78 -14.68
N SER A 256 7.47 -3.26 -13.56
CA SER A 256 8.29 -3.40 -12.36
C SER A 256 9.41 -4.42 -12.60
N HIS A 257 10.65 -3.93 -12.53
CA HIS A 257 11.86 -4.74 -12.67
C HIS A 257 12.43 -5.17 -11.31
N SER A 258 11.62 -5.21 -10.27
CA SER A 258 12.05 -5.64 -8.94
C SER A 258 10.95 -6.35 -8.16
N LEU A 259 11.37 -7.30 -7.32
CA LEU A 259 10.53 -8.00 -6.36
C LEU A 259 11.17 -7.87 -4.98
N SER A 260 10.45 -7.31 -4.02
CA SER A 260 10.98 -6.98 -2.70
C SER A 260 10.18 -7.65 -1.59
N SER A 261 10.90 -8.18 -0.60
CA SER A 261 10.34 -8.70 0.64
C SER A 261 11.01 -8.02 1.82
N GLY A 262 10.23 -7.34 2.67
CA GLY A 262 10.73 -6.63 3.84
C GLY A 262 9.96 -6.95 5.10
N GLN A 263 10.62 -6.84 6.26
CA GLN A 263 9.97 -6.96 7.55
C GLN A 263 10.64 -6.13 8.64
N VAL A 264 9.84 -5.70 9.60
CA VAL A 264 10.29 -5.20 10.90
C VAL A 264 10.19 -6.37 11.87
N LEU A 265 11.31 -6.74 12.46
CA LEU A 265 11.38 -7.86 13.41
C LEU A 265 10.62 -7.51 14.70
N MET A 266 10.02 -8.52 15.34
CA MET A 266 9.19 -8.30 16.56
C MET A 266 10.01 -7.82 17.75
N ARG A 267 11.26 -8.22 17.84
CA ARG A 267 12.26 -7.81 18.83
C ARG A 267 13.56 -7.43 18.15
N ASP A 268 14.51 -6.94 18.88
CA ASP A 268 15.87 -6.77 18.37
C ASP A 268 16.53 -8.16 18.28
N TYR A 269 17.09 -8.50 17.15
CA TYR A 269 17.72 -9.78 16.86
C TYR A 269 19.24 -9.63 16.91
N ASN A 270 19.91 -10.63 17.42
CA ASN A 270 21.36 -10.76 17.26
C ASN A 270 21.70 -11.21 15.83
N TYR A 271 22.99 -11.23 15.49
CA TYR A 271 23.49 -11.60 14.18
C TYR A 271 23.02 -13.00 13.73
N SER A 272 23.14 -14.02 14.60
CA SER A 272 22.79 -15.41 14.26
C SER A 272 21.31 -15.58 14.01
N ASP A 273 20.45 -15.01 14.86
CA ASP A 273 18.99 -15.04 14.71
C ASP A 273 18.57 -14.34 13.42
N ALA A 274 19.16 -13.17 13.12
CA ALA A 274 18.87 -12.41 11.93
C ALA A 274 19.32 -13.11 10.64
N LEU A 275 20.46 -13.84 10.68
CA LEU A 275 20.92 -14.66 9.54
C LEU A 275 19.89 -15.76 9.22
N THR A 276 19.27 -16.38 10.24
CA THR A 276 18.19 -17.36 10.03
C THR A 276 17.02 -16.71 9.28
N VAL A 277 16.61 -15.52 9.69
CA VAL A 277 15.53 -14.79 9.01
C VAL A 277 15.94 -14.37 7.58
N ALA A 278 17.19 -13.96 7.35
CA ALA A 278 17.69 -13.65 6.00
C ALA A 278 17.58 -14.84 5.05
N LYS A 279 17.90 -16.03 5.56
CA LYS A 279 17.78 -17.30 4.84
C LYS A 279 16.33 -17.64 4.48
N GLU A 280 15.39 -17.47 5.43
CA GLU A 280 13.95 -17.63 5.15
C GLU A 280 13.46 -16.64 4.10
N MET A 281 13.91 -15.37 4.16
CA MET A 281 13.52 -14.34 3.20
C MET A 281 14.07 -14.63 1.81
N ALA A 282 15.30 -15.13 1.69
CA ALA A 282 15.89 -15.57 0.43
C ALA A 282 15.09 -16.69 -0.22
N ASP A 283 14.69 -17.70 0.58
CA ASP A 283 13.84 -18.79 0.14
C ASP A 283 12.45 -18.28 -0.34
N GLY A 284 11.88 -17.32 0.38
CA GLY A 284 10.61 -16.71 0.01
C GLY A 284 10.68 -15.97 -1.32
N VAL A 285 11.70 -15.12 -1.51
CA VAL A 285 11.90 -14.37 -2.76
C VAL A 285 12.14 -15.29 -3.95
N ALA A 286 12.92 -16.37 -3.79
CA ALA A 286 13.14 -17.35 -4.85
C ALA A 286 11.82 -18.04 -5.26
N LEU A 287 11.00 -18.44 -4.28
CA LEU A 287 9.71 -19.05 -4.54
C LEU A 287 8.72 -18.08 -5.21
N ASP A 288 8.74 -16.80 -4.82
CA ASP A 288 7.87 -15.79 -5.41
C ASP A 288 8.26 -15.45 -6.86
N LEU A 289 9.56 -15.51 -7.20
CA LEU A 289 10.03 -15.41 -8.60
C LEU A 289 9.47 -16.57 -9.44
N VAL A 290 9.58 -17.81 -8.94
CA VAL A 290 9.03 -18.99 -9.65
C VAL A 290 7.52 -18.90 -9.82
N ARG A 291 6.77 -18.50 -8.77
CA ARG A 291 5.32 -18.33 -8.84
C ARG A 291 4.87 -17.32 -9.90
N GLN A 292 5.70 -16.32 -10.15
CA GLN A 292 5.43 -15.27 -11.12
C GLN A 292 6.04 -15.53 -12.50
N GLY A 293 6.73 -16.66 -12.70
CA GLY A 293 7.46 -16.95 -13.94
C GLY A 293 8.52 -15.89 -14.26
N LYS A 294 9.28 -15.47 -13.24
CA LYS A 294 10.26 -14.39 -13.34
C LYS A 294 11.67 -14.88 -12.97
N LEU A 295 12.66 -14.18 -13.52
CA LEU A 295 14.08 -14.34 -13.19
C LEU A 295 14.65 -13.00 -12.71
N ALA A 296 15.63 -13.04 -11.80
CA ALA A 296 16.30 -11.85 -11.27
C ALA A 296 17.75 -11.77 -11.78
N ALA A 297 18.18 -10.60 -12.23
CA ALA A 297 19.56 -10.34 -12.62
C ALA A 297 20.47 -10.02 -11.41
N SER A 298 19.89 -9.63 -10.29
CA SER A 298 20.62 -9.32 -9.06
C SER A 298 19.78 -9.59 -7.83
N ILE A 299 20.46 -9.78 -6.71
CA ILE A 299 19.83 -9.85 -5.39
C ILE A 299 20.54 -8.89 -4.44
N SER A 300 19.80 -8.24 -3.57
CA SER A 300 20.35 -7.37 -2.54
C SER A 300 19.71 -7.64 -1.19
N ILE A 301 20.46 -7.36 -0.14
CA ILE A 301 19.96 -7.33 1.23
C ILE A 301 20.24 -5.96 1.83
N TRP A 302 19.27 -5.46 2.57
CA TRP A 302 19.39 -4.29 3.42
C TRP A 302 19.00 -4.69 4.84
N VAL A 303 19.85 -4.33 5.81
CA VAL A 303 19.67 -4.60 7.23
C VAL A 303 19.67 -3.28 7.97
N GLY A 304 18.60 -3.00 8.71
CA GLY A 304 18.47 -1.82 9.57
C GLY A 304 18.63 -2.21 11.03
N TYR A 305 19.54 -1.53 11.69
CA TYR A 305 19.87 -1.80 13.10
C TYR A 305 18.89 -1.11 14.07
N ALA A 306 18.90 -1.55 15.31
CA ALA A 306 18.14 -0.92 16.38
C ALA A 306 18.65 0.50 16.63
N MET A 307 17.75 1.46 16.72
CA MET A 307 18.10 2.85 17.03
C MET A 307 18.12 3.06 18.53
N THR A 308 19.10 3.83 19.03
CA THR A 308 19.10 4.30 20.44
C THR A 308 17.98 5.33 20.68
N ALA A 309 17.73 5.67 21.93
CA ALA A 309 16.74 6.69 22.27
C ALA A 309 17.12 8.07 21.71
N GLU A 310 18.42 8.41 21.76
CA GLU A 310 18.98 9.67 21.22
C GLU A 310 18.82 9.74 19.70
N MET A 311 19.13 8.67 18.98
CA MET A 311 18.95 8.60 17.52
C MET A 311 17.49 8.77 17.12
N ARG A 312 16.57 8.17 17.89
CA ARG A 312 15.13 8.33 17.67
C ARG A 312 14.65 9.76 17.93
N ALA A 313 15.20 10.43 18.94
CA ALA A 313 14.89 11.84 19.24
C ALA A 313 15.38 12.76 18.11
N ALA A 314 16.64 12.64 17.71
CA ALA A 314 17.21 13.41 16.59
C ALA A 314 16.45 13.22 15.28
N ALA A 315 16.09 11.98 14.94
CA ALA A 315 15.30 11.68 13.74
C ALA A 315 13.88 12.29 13.75
N ARG A 316 13.30 12.50 14.94
CA ARG A 316 12.01 13.19 15.10
C ARG A 316 12.14 14.69 14.90
N GLU A 317 13.24 15.29 15.38
CA GLU A 317 13.52 16.72 15.22
C GLU A 317 13.76 17.11 13.77
N GLU A 318 14.43 16.26 12.99
CA GLU A 318 14.60 16.48 11.54
C GLU A 318 13.27 16.43 10.77
N GLY A 319 12.26 15.75 11.32
CA GLY A 319 10.91 15.65 10.77
C GLY A 319 10.77 14.78 9.53
N GLY A 320 9.57 14.17 9.39
CA GLY A 320 9.16 13.40 8.22
C GLY A 320 9.71 11.97 8.14
N MET A 321 8.98 11.12 7.41
CA MET A 321 9.28 9.69 7.30
C MET A 321 10.62 9.41 6.59
N ARG A 322 10.99 10.24 5.61
CA ARG A 322 12.27 10.11 4.89
C ARG A 322 13.49 10.40 5.77
N ALA A 323 13.40 11.40 6.66
CA ALA A 323 14.44 11.69 7.64
C ALA A 323 14.61 10.51 8.60
N TRP A 324 13.48 9.99 9.11
CA TRP A 324 13.47 8.79 9.94
C TRP A 324 14.18 7.59 9.29
N TYR A 325 13.85 7.25 8.02
CA TYR A 325 14.50 6.12 7.34
C TYR A 325 15.98 6.35 7.09
N ARG A 326 16.40 7.58 6.78
CA ARG A 326 17.83 7.92 6.62
C ARG A 326 18.63 7.84 7.91
N SER A 327 17.99 8.08 9.05
CA SER A 327 18.62 8.03 10.36
C SER A 327 18.79 6.60 10.89
N ILE A 328 18.21 5.58 10.23
CA ILE A 328 18.38 4.19 10.66
C ILE A 328 19.79 3.75 10.25
N PRO A 329 20.66 3.40 11.23
CA PRO A 329 21.93 2.78 10.91
C PRO A 329 21.68 1.50 10.13
N SER A 330 22.35 1.32 9.03
CA SER A 330 22.08 0.19 8.15
C SER A 330 23.33 -0.28 7.42
N SER A 331 23.28 -1.53 7.02
CA SER A 331 24.27 -2.15 6.16
C SER A 331 23.59 -3.04 5.12
N GLY A 332 24.37 -3.58 4.20
CA GLY A 332 23.91 -4.50 3.18
C GLY A 332 24.61 -4.27 1.85
N GLY A 333 24.34 -5.16 0.92
CA GLY A 333 24.99 -5.17 -0.37
C GLY A 333 24.11 -5.70 -1.48
N THR A 334 24.67 -5.68 -2.69
CA THR A 334 24.03 -6.20 -3.90
C THR A 334 25.00 -7.14 -4.62
N LYS A 335 24.49 -8.31 -5.03
CA LYS A 335 25.20 -9.25 -5.86
C LYS A 335 24.48 -9.42 -7.19
N ARG A 336 25.21 -9.24 -8.30
CA ARG A 336 24.72 -9.55 -9.64
C ARG A 336 24.98 -11.01 -9.98
N PHE A 337 24.04 -11.62 -10.67
CA PHE A 337 24.21 -12.95 -11.21
C PHE A 337 24.83 -12.90 -12.62
N PRO A 338 25.61 -13.90 -13.01
CA PRO A 338 26.15 -13.99 -14.38
C PRO A 338 25.05 -14.03 -15.45
N SER A 339 23.95 -14.73 -15.14
CA SER A 339 22.71 -14.78 -15.92
C SER A 339 21.52 -14.62 -14.99
N PRO A 340 20.40 -14.02 -15.45
CA PRO A 340 19.17 -13.94 -14.65
C PRO A 340 18.72 -15.32 -14.16
N THR A 341 18.29 -15.42 -12.91
CA THR A 341 17.97 -16.71 -12.27
C THR A 341 16.84 -16.58 -11.25
N ASN A 342 16.10 -17.67 -11.05
CA ASN A 342 15.22 -17.91 -9.91
C ASN A 342 15.67 -19.11 -9.08
N SER A 343 16.89 -19.62 -9.34
CA SER A 343 17.46 -20.70 -8.55
C SER A 343 17.53 -20.31 -7.08
N ARG A 344 16.85 -21.07 -6.27
CA ARG A 344 16.86 -20.90 -4.81
C ARG A 344 18.28 -21.00 -4.25
N GLU A 345 19.07 -21.97 -4.76
CA GLU A 345 20.42 -22.18 -4.27
C GLU A 345 21.31 -20.97 -4.55
N ALA A 346 21.23 -20.41 -5.76
CA ALA A 346 21.98 -19.22 -6.14
C ALA A 346 21.60 -18.00 -5.30
N ILE A 347 20.29 -17.74 -5.15
CA ILE A 347 19.75 -16.63 -4.36
C ILE A 347 20.12 -16.78 -2.87
N TYR A 348 19.89 -17.96 -2.30
CA TYR A 348 20.22 -18.26 -0.91
C TYR A 348 21.71 -18.05 -0.61
N ARG A 349 22.60 -18.60 -1.43
CA ARG A 349 24.04 -18.44 -1.28
C ARG A 349 24.45 -16.98 -1.36
N ALA A 350 23.93 -16.24 -2.34
CA ALA A 350 24.22 -14.82 -2.51
C ALA A 350 23.80 -13.98 -1.29
N ILE A 351 22.62 -14.25 -0.71
CA ILE A 351 22.16 -13.56 0.49
C ILE A 351 23.01 -13.88 1.71
N VAL A 352 23.40 -15.15 1.89
CA VAL A 352 24.31 -15.53 3.01
C VAL A 352 25.66 -14.84 2.87
N GLU A 353 26.27 -14.87 1.68
CA GLU A 353 27.55 -14.20 1.42
C GLU A 353 27.49 -12.69 1.68
N LEU A 354 26.43 -12.01 1.21
CA LEU A 354 26.23 -10.58 1.45
C LEU A 354 26.02 -10.29 2.94
N PHE A 355 25.24 -11.12 3.64
CA PHE A 355 25.00 -10.95 5.06
C PHE A 355 26.29 -11.10 5.86
N GLU A 356 27.10 -12.14 5.56
CA GLU A 356 28.36 -12.41 6.27
C GLU A 356 29.42 -11.36 5.99
N ALA A 357 29.42 -10.75 4.79
CA ALA A 357 30.39 -9.73 4.40
C ALA A 357 30.07 -8.33 4.97
N ASP A 358 28.79 -7.94 5.00
CA ASP A 358 28.42 -6.54 5.16
C ASP A 358 27.71 -6.25 6.49
N VAL A 359 27.19 -7.28 7.21
CA VAL A 359 26.37 -7.05 8.41
C VAL A 359 27.23 -7.05 9.68
N ASP A 360 27.08 -6.00 10.47
CA ASP A 360 27.74 -5.88 11.78
C ASP A 360 27.25 -6.97 12.75
N ARG A 361 28.20 -7.62 13.41
CA ARG A 361 27.95 -8.76 14.31
C ARG A 361 27.49 -8.34 15.69
N ASP A 362 27.82 -7.13 16.11
CA ASP A 362 27.64 -6.66 17.47
C ASP A 362 26.42 -5.78 17.66
N THR A 363 25.93 -5.17 16.56
CA THR A 363 24.79 -4.26 16.62
C THR A 363 23.45 -5.01 16.41
N PRO A 364 22.48 -4.87 17.34
CA PRO A 364 21.19 -5.53 17.21
C PRO A 364 20.42 -5.10 15.96
N ILE A 365 19.80 -6.08 15.28
CA ILE A 365 19.10 -5.92 14.03
C ILE A 365 17.59 -5.80 14.27
N ARG A 366 16.96 -4.81 13.63
CA ARG A 366 15.53 -4.54 13.79
C ARG A 366 14.72 -4.65 12.50
N ARG A 367 15.37 -4.52 11.34
CA ARG A 367 14.70 -4.52 10.03
C ARG A 367 15.53 -5.24 9.02
N MET A 368 14.86 -5.87 8.06
CA MET A 368 15.53 -6.55 6.95
C MET A 368 14.68 -6.42 5.70
N THR A 369 15.34 -6.25 4.57
CA THR A 369 14.73 -6.28 3.23
C THR A 369 15.62 -7.06 2.28
N VAL A 370 15.03 -7.99 1.56
CA VAL A 370 15.65 -8.72 0.45
C VAL A 370 14.96 -8.26 -0.83
N ASN A 371 15.74 -7.87 -1.83
CA ASN A 371 15.22 -7.36 -3.09
C ASN A 371 15.87 -8.04 -4.28
N ALA A 372 15.06 -8.64 -5.15
CA ALA A 372 15.44 -9.13 -6.46
C ALA A 372 15.34 -7.99 -7.47
N GLY A 373 16.43 -7.66 -8.14
CA GLY A 373 16.53 -6.56 -9.11
C GLY A 373 16.79 -7.05 -10.53
N GLY A 374 16.44 -6.21 -11.52
CA GLY A 374 16.53 -6.56 -12.92
C GLY A 374 15.65 -7.77 -13.26
N VAL A 375 14.42 -7.77 -12.74
CA VAL A 375 13.47 -8.88 -12.91
C VAL A 375 12.94 -8.87 -14.34
N VAL A 376 12.99 -10.05 -14.99
CA VAL A 376 12.52 -10.29 -16.35
C VAL A 376 11.65 -11.53 -16.41
N ASP A 377 10.83 -11.66 -17.46
CA ASP A 377 10.03 -12.86 -17.68
C ASP A 377 10.92 -14.07 -18.00
N GLU A 378 10.61 -15.24 -17.45
CA GLU A 378 11.36 -16.48 -17.67
C GLU A 378 11.36 -16.91 -19.14
N GLY A 379 10.29 -16.60 -19.88
CA GLY A 379 10.16 -16.85 -21.32
C GLY A 379 10.74 -15.76 -22.22
N ALA A 380 11.38 -14.71 -21.65
CA ALA A 380 11.94 -13.63 -22.47
C ALA A 380 13.09 -14.13 -23.34
N SER A 381 12.98 -13.93 -24.65
CA SER A 381 14.02 -14.29 -25.62
C SER A 381 15.30 -13.49 -25.35
N GLY A 382 16.43 -14.16 -25.26
CA GLY A 382 17.76 -13.55 -25.11
C GLY A 382 18.45 -13.80 -23.76
N ILE A 383 17.91 -14.66 -22.92
CA ILE A 383 18.62 -15.09 -21.71
C ILE A 383 19.74 -16.03 -22.13
N GLN A 384 20.97 -15.58 -21.96
CA GLN A 384 22.14 -16.40 -22.21
C GLN A 384 22.30 -17.40 -21.06
N LEU A 385 22.14 -18.68 -21.35
CA LEU A 385 22.45 -19.75 -20.42
C LEU A 385 23.96 -19.78 -20.16
N ASP A 386 24.34 -19.97 -18.90
CA ASP A 386 25.76 -20.20 -18.55
C ASP A 386 26.18 -21.59 -19.08
N LEU A 387 27.19 -21.60 -19.93
CA LEU A 387 27.77 -22.84 -20.54
C LEU A 387 28.31 -23.84 -19.50
N PHE A 388 28.57 -23.36 -18.28
CA PHE A 388 29.10 -24.17 -17.18
C PHE A 388 28.02 -24.53 -16.14
N ALA A 389 26.79 -24.11 -16.36
CA ALA A 389 25.69 -24.47 -15.47
C ALA A 389 25.24 -25.91 -15.72
N ASP A 390 25.05 -26.66 -14.65
CA ASP A 390 24.42 -27.98 -14.70
C ASP A 390 22.90 -27.83 -14.95
N GLY A 391 22.54 -27.92 -16.24
CA GLY A 391 21.12 -27.73 -16.67
C GLY A 391 20.18 -28.73 -16.03
N GLU A 392 20.56 -30.00 -15.90
CA GLU A 392 19.70 -31.03 -15.29
C GLU A 392 19.41 -30.74 -13.82
N ARG A 393 20.41 -30.23 -13.10
CA ARG A 393 20.28 -29.83 -11.70
C ARG A 393 19.37 -28.61 -11.54
N LEU A 394 19.53 -27.60 -12.40
CA LEU A 394 18.68 -26.42 -12.40
C LEU A 394 17.24 -26.75 -12.74
N ASP A 395 16.98 -27.59 -13.73
CA ASP A 395 15.65 -28.07 -14.11
C ASP A 395 15.01 -28.90 -12.98
N SER A 396 15.79 -29.73 -12.31
CA SER A 396 15.31 -30.50 -11.16
C SER A 396 14.98 -29.62 -9.97
N GLU A 397 15.79 -28.57 -9.72
CA GLU A 397 15.52 -27.58 -8.68
C GLU A 397 14.26 -26.78 -9.00
N HIS A 398 14.11 -26.29 -10.22
CA HIS A 398 12.97 -25.52 -10.68
C HIS A 398 11.67 -26.33 -10.55
N ARG A 399 11.61 -27.56 -11.04
CA ARG A 399 10.42 -28.44 -10.88
C ARG A 399 10.05 -28.68 -9.43
N ARG A 400 11.04 -28.80 -8.52
CA ARG A 400 10.76 -28.91 -7.08
C ARG A 400 10.15 -27.63 -6.51
N GLN A 401 10.63 -26.46 -6.94
CA GLN A 401 10.07 -25.18 -6.50
C GLN A 401 8.65 -24.99 -7.02
N GLU A 402 8.37 -25.32 -8.27
CA GLU A 402 7.01 -25.32 -8.84
C GLU A 402 6.06 -26.23 -8.05
N ALA A 403 6.48 -27.45 -7.74
CA ALA A 403 5.70 -28.38 -6.94
C ALA A 403 5.41 -27.82 -5.53
N VAL A 404 6.40 -27.22 -4.87
CA VAL A 404 6.22 -26.56 -3.57
C VAL A 404 5.27 -25.36 -3.70
N ALA A 405 5.41 -24.55 -4.76
CA ALA A 405 4.53 -23.42 -5.02
C ALA A 405 3.07 -23.88 -5.22
N ALA A 406 2.84 -24.94 -6.00
CA ALA A 406 1.52 -25.53 -6.23
C ALA A 406 0.88 -26.07 -4.95
N VAL A 407 1.65 -26.78 -4.11
CA VAL A 407 1.16 -27.29 -2.82
C VAL A 407 0.79 -26.13 -1.89
N LYS A 408 1.66 -25.11 -1.80
CA LYS A 408 1.38 -23.93 -0.95
C LYS A 408 0.18 -23.11 -1.46
N ALA A 409 0.00 -22.99 -2.77
CA ALA A 409 -1.16 -22.33 -3.36
C ALA A 409 -2.49 -23.05 -3.01
N ARG A 410 -2.47 -24.39 -2.98
CA ARG A 410 -3.66 -25.18 -2.71
C ARG A 410 -3.98 -25.35 -1.22
N PHE A 411 -2.97 -25.49 -0.38
CA PHE A 411 -3.11 -25.88 1.03
C PHE A 411 -2.61 -24.82 2.02
N GLY A 412 -2.22 -23.65 1.53
CA GLY A 412 -1.72 -22.54 2.32
C GLY A 412 -0.19 -22.54 2.46
N ASN A 413 0.37 -21.37 2.79
CA ASN A 413 1.82 -21.15 2.80
C ASN A 413 2.58 -22.01 3.83
N ASN A 414 1.91 -22.50 4.87
CA ASN A 414 2.50 -23.37 5.90
C ASN A 414 2.37 -24.87 5.59
N ALA A 415 1.80 -25.26 4.46
CA ALA A 415 1.63 -26.69 4.10
C ALA A 415 2.97 -27.41 3.87
N VAL A 416 4.00 -26.66 3.41
CA VAL A 416 5.37 -27.17 3.27
C VAL A 416 6.31 -26.19 3.96
N LEU A 417 7.03 -26.67 4.95
CA LEU A 417 8.02 -25.88 5.71
C LEU A 417 9.39 -26.54 5.59
N LYS A 418 10.45 -25.74 5.69
CA LYS A 418 11.83 -26.23 5.81
C LYS A 418 12.20 -26.35 7.29
N GLY A 419 13.22 -27.15 7.61
CA GLY A 419 13.69 -27.30 8.99
C GLY A 419 14.07 -25.97 9.65
N ILE A 420 14.61 -25.02 8.86
CA ILE A 420 14.95 -23.68 9.35
C ILE A 420 13.73 -22.88 9.81
N ASP A 421 12.57 -23.07 9.19
CA ASP A 421 11.31 -22.38 9.53
C ASP A 421 10.75 -22.84 10.91
N LEU A 422 11.34 -23.88 11.50
CA LEU A 422 10.96 -24.44 12.80
C LEU A 422 11.84 -23.95 13.95
N LEU A 423 12.90 -23.20 13.66
CA LEU A 423 13.77 -22.62 14.67
C LEU A 423 13.02 -21.54 15.48
N PRO A 424 13.37 -21.35 16.78
CA PRO A 424 12.67 -20.38 17.63
C PRO A 424 12.76 -18.92 17.14
N GLU A 425 13.85 -18.59 16.45
CA GLU A 425 14.11 -17.25 15.86
C GLU A 425 13.45 -17.07 14.49
N ALA A 426 12.98 -18.13 13.86
CA ALA A 426 12.35 -18.10 12.55
C ALA A 426 11.02 -17.33 12.56
N THR A 427 10.77 -16.55 11.53
CA THR A 427 9.55 -15.71 11.41
C THR A 427 8.59 -16.19 10.33
N GLY A 428 9.02 -17.08 9.43
CA GLY A 428 8.30 -17.48 8.23
C GLY A 428 6.91 -18.06 8.51
N ARG A 429 6.78 -18.92 9.52
CA ARG A 429 5.49 -19.53 9.89
C ARG A 429 4.45 -18.51 10.34
N GLU A 430 4.88 -17.54 11.13
CA GLU A 430 4.00 -16.47 11.63
C GLU A 430 3.65 -15.51 10.49
N ARG A 431 4.63 -15.13 9.67
CA ARG A 431 4.41 -14.27 8.50
C ARG A 431 3.46 -14.89 7.49
N ASN A 432 3.52 -16.20 7.29
CA ASN A 432 2.60 -16.94 6.42
C ASN A 432 1.13 -16.89 6.89
N ARG A 433 0.87 -16.53 8.15
CA ARG A 433 -0.45 -16.29 8.74
C ARG A 433 -0.87 -14.81 8.69
N GLN A 434 -0.09 -13.97 8.00
CA GLN A 434 -0.35 -12.54 7.90
C GLN A 434 -0.73 -12.17 6.46
N ILE A 435 -1.54 -11.13 6.34
CA ILE A 435 -1.83 -10.44 5.09
C ILE A 435 -1.41 -8.99 5.30
N GLY A 436 -0.54 -8.47 4.41
CA GLY A 436 -0.01 -7.11 4.56
C GLY A 436 0.77 -6.87 5.86
N GLY A 437 1.35 -7.92 6.48
CA GLY A 437 2.09 -7.82 7.74
C GLY A 437 1.23 -7.79 9.01
N HIS A 438 -0.08 -8.08 8.89
CA HIS A 438 -1.04 -8.11 9.99
C HIS A 438 -1.77 -9.45 10.05
N LYS A 439 -2.31 -9.81 11.23
CA LYS A 439 -3.01 -11.09 11.42
C LYS A 439 -4.12 -11.26 10.39
N SER A 440 -4.14 -12.43 9.74
CA SER A 440 -5.21 -12.78 8.79
C SER A 440 -6.55 -13.01 9.47
N GLY A 441 -6.54 -13.50 10.71
CA GLY A 441 -7.75 -13.85 11.45
C GLY A 441 -8.27 -15.26 11.14
N VAL A 442 -7.48 -16.09 10.42
CA VAL A 442 -7.72 -17.51 10.11
C VAL A 442 -6.58 -18.35 10.64
#